data_ade55c804653cc13811f7d98bb87f150
#
_entry.id   ade55c804653cc13811f7d98bb87f150
#
_cell.length_a   1.000
_cell.length_b   1.000
_cell.length_c   1.000
_cell.angle_alpha   90.00
_cell.angle_beta   90.00
_cell.angle_gamma   90.00
#
_symmetry.space_group_name_H-M   'P 1'
#
loop_
_entity.id
_entity.type
_entity.pdbx_description
1 polymer ?
#
loop_
_entity_poly.entity_id
_entity_poly.type
_entity_poly.pdbx_seq_one_letter_code
_entity_poly.pdbx_strand_id
1 'polypeptide(L)'
;KILILVRETGAKIDVQDVLVDSLIDQNIDSKISVNEFLNELEKYDNDFLKVYNKAKNNGKVLRYIAEWDGKKAKVGLKAVSKENQFYYQNGRENFISITTKRYNKSPMVIKGHGAGAEVTAAGILGDILKC
;
A
#
# COMPACT_ATOMS: atom_id res chain seq x y z
N LYS A 1 8.06 2.37 0.62
CA LYS A 1 7.63 2.92 -0.67
C LYS A 1 7.12 4.37 -0.52
N ILE A 2 6.15 4.66 0.37
CA ILE A 2 5.61 6.03 0.54
C ILE A 2 6.70 7.03 0.89
N LEU A 3 7.65 6.67 1.74
CA LEU A 3 8.76 7.52 2.16
C LEU A 3 9.60 8.04 0.96
N ILE A 4 9.84 7.19 -0.03
CA ILE A 4 10.56 7.56 -1.26
C ILE A 4 9.76 8.61 -2.03
N LEU A 5 8.47 8.35 -2.26
CA LEU A 5 7.60 9.27 -3.01
C LEU A 5 7.45 10.63 -2.30
N VAL A 6 7.36 10.62 -0.98
CA VAL A 6 7.26 11.85 -0.18
C VAL A 6 8.55 12.66 -0.25
N ARG A 7 9.72 12.02 -0.18
CA ARG A 7 11.01 12.70 -0.33
C ARG A 7 11.19 13.36 -1.69
N GLU A 8 10.67 12.73 -2.76
CA GLU A 8 10.66 13.32 -4.11
C GLU A 8 9.82 14.61 -4.20
N THR A 9 8.88 14.83 -3.26
CA THR A 9 8.16 16.12 -3.17
C THR A 9 8.98 17.22 -2.48
N GLY A 10 10.18 16.92 -2.02
CA GLY A 10 11.04 17.83 -1.24
C GLY A 10 10.77 17.82 0.27
N ALA A 11 9.83 17.01 0.76
CA ALA A 11 9.57 16.91 2.18
C ALA A 11 10.66 16.11 2.91
N LYS A 12 11.09 16.61 4.05
CA LYS A 12 12.06 15.95 4.92
C LYS A 12 11.30 15.06 5.90
N ILE A 13 11.36 13.76 5.68
CA ILE A 13 10.62 12.76 6.47
C ILE A 13 11.47 11.50 6.63
N ASP A 14 11.38 10.85 7.79
CA ASP A 14 12.04 9.59 8.08
C ASP A 14 11.04 8.46 8.39
N VAL A 15 11.56 7.23 8.57
CA VAL A 15 10.72 6.03 8.77
C VAL A 15 9.84 6.19 10.01
N GLN A 16 10.36 6.76 11.08
CA GLN A 16 9.64 6.99 12.33
C GLN A 16 8.48 8.00 12.21
N ASP A 17 8.49 8.84 11.17
CA ASP A 17 7.43 9.83 10.93
C ASP A 17 6.22 9.22 10.19
N VAL A 18 6.36 7.99 9.71
CA VAL A 18 5.29 7.27 9.03
C VAL A 18 4.39 6.57 10.05
N LEU A 19 3.15 6.99 10.13
CA LEU A 19 2.15 6.34 10.97
C LEU A 19 1.72 5.02 10.33
N VAL A 20 2.03 3.91 10.97
CA VAL A 20 1.68 2.57 10.47
C VAL A 20 0.54 2.00 11.32
N ASP A 21 -0.60 1.78 10.68
CA ASP A 21 -1.71 1.04 11.23
C ASP A 21 -1.50 -0.44 10.92
N SER A 22 -0.97 -1.17 11.90
CA SER A 22 -0.61 -2.57 11.73
C SER A 22 -1.83 -3.46 11.58
N LEU A 23 -1.74 -4.45 10.68
CA LEU A 23 -2.81 -5.43 10.47
C LEU A 23 -2.94 -6.41 11.63
N ILE A 24 -1.85 -6.67 12.34
CA ILE A 24 -1.77 -7.61 13.46
C ILE A 24 -1.08 -6.94 14.63
N ASP A 25 -1.26 -7.49 15.81
CA ASP A 25 -0.60 -7.00 17.01
C ASP A 25 0.93 -7.08 16.84
N GLN A 26 1.61 -5.98 17.15
CA GLN A 26 3.08 -5.90 17.12
C GLN A 26 3.76 -6.68 18.25
N ASN A 27 3.00 -7.20 19.19
CA ASN A 27 3.51 -8.00 20.31
C ASN A 27 3.82 -9.45 19.95
N ILE A 28 3.62 -9.87 18.70
CA ILE A 28 4.06 -11.20 18.25
C ILE A 28 5.59 -11.24 18.29
N ASP A 29 6.14 -12.19 19.05
CA ASP A 29 7.59 -12.34 19.18
C ASP A 29 8.23 -12.59 17.80
N SER A 30 9.15 -11.72 17.41
CA SER A 30 9.88 -11.83 16.14
C SER A 30 10.83 -13.05 16.07
N LYS A 31 11.01 -13.77 17.19
CA LYS A 31 11.89 -14.94 17.28
C LYS A 31 11.17 -16.27 17.05
N ILE A 32 9.84 -16.28 16.91
CA ILE A 32 9.10 -17.50 16.63
C ILE A 32 9.37 -18.01 15.20
N SER A 33 9.22 -19.30 15.00
CA SER A 33 9.33 -19.90 13.67
C SER A 33 8.20 -19.43 12.75
N VAL A 34 8.39 -19.58 11.43
CA VAL A 34 7.36 -19.23 10.44
C VAL A 34 6.05 -19.99 10.68
N ASN A 35 6.12 -21.28 11.07
CA ASN A 35 4.93 -22.08 11.34
C ASN A 35 4.20 -21.60 12.57
N GLU A 36 4.90 -21.28 13.65
CA GLU A 36 4.29 -20.69 14.85
C GLU A 36 3.66 -19.33 14.53
N PHE A 37 4.31 -18.50 13.73
CA PHE A 37 3.75 -17.23 13.29
C PHE A 37 2.45 -17.42 12.50
N LEU A 38 2.39 -18.37 11.57
CA LEU A 38 1.18 -18.67 10.81
C LEU A 38 0.03 -19.15 11.71
N ASN A 39 0.33 -19.99 12.72
CA ASN A 39 -0.67 -20.43 13.70
C ASN A 39 -1.17 -19.26 14.57
N GLU A 40 -0.30 -18.32 14.94
CA GLU A 40 -0.70 -17.11 15.66
C GLU A 40 -1.66 -16.23 14.83
N LEU A 41 -1.46 -16.17 13.49
CA LEU A 41 -2.35 -15.41 12.62
C LEU A 41 -3.78 -15.90 12.61
N GLU A 42 -4.04 -17.20 12.81
CA GLU A 42 -5.39 -17.76 12.86
C GLU A 42 -6.26 -17.11 13.95
N LYS A 43 -5.65 -16.60 15.01
CA LYS A 43 -6.37 -15.90 16.10
C LYS A 43 -7.05 -14.62 15.62
N TYR A 44 -6.56 -14.02 14.54
CA TYR A 44 -7.08 -12.78 13.97
C TYR A 44 -8.16 -13.01 12.90
N ASP A 45 -8.38 -14.26 12.45
CA ASP A 45 -9.30 -14.58 11.35
C ASP A 45 -10.71 -14.03 11.57
N ASN A 46 -11.25 -14.21 12.79
CA ASN A 46 -12.59 -13.72 13.13
C ASN A 46 -12.69 -12.20 13.05
N ASP A 47 -11.66 -11.48 13.44
CA ASP A 47 -11.68 -10.02 13.42
C ASP A 47 -11.48 -9.49 11.99
N PHE A 48 -10.61 -10.12 11.21
CA PHE A 48 -10.51 -9.83 9.78
C PHE A 48 -11.81 -10.15 9.04
N LEU A 49 -12.47 -11.26 9.37
CA LEU A 49 -13.76 -11.62 8.77
C LEU A 49 -14.83 -10.57 9.06
N LYS A 50 -14.89 -10.03 10.29
CA LYS A 50 -15.81 -8.92 10.64
C LYS A 50 -15.52 -7.69 9.78
N VAL A 51 -14.25 -7.29 9.68
CA VAL A 51 -13.84 -6.11 8.88
C VAL A 51 -14.15 -6.32 7.40
N TYR A 52 -13.87 -7.51 6.87
CA TYR A 52 -14.17 -7.88 5.49
C TYR A 52 -15.68 -7.82 5.21
N ASN A 53 -16.50 -8.46 6.05
CA ASN A 53 -17.95 -8.50 5.89
C ASN A 53 -18.56 -7.09 5.99
N LYS A 54 -18.07 -6.26 6.91
CA LYS A 54 -18.49 -4.87 7.01
C LYS A 54 -18.19 -4.09 5.73
N ALA A 55 -17.01 -4.26 5.16
CA ALA A 55 -16.66 -3.62 3.89
C ALA A 55 -17.54 -4.13 2.75
N LYS A 56 -17.68 -5.46 2.60
CA LYS A 56 -18.46 -6.12 1.56
C LYS A 56 -19.94 -5.69 1.58
N ASN A 57 -20.56 -5.69 2.77
CA ASN A 57 -21.97 -5.30 2.94
C ASN A 57 -22.23 -3.84 2.57
N ASN A 58 -21.20 -2.99 2.63
CA ASN A 58 -21.25 -1.60 2.20
C ASN A 58 -20.77 -1.40 0.74
N GLY A 59 -20.63 -2.44 -0.06
CA GLY A 59 -20.16 -2.36 -1.44
C GLY A 59 -18.71 -1.87 -1.60
N LYS A 60 -17.89 -2.02 -0.55
CA LYS A 60 -16.50 -1.60 -0.50
C LYS A 60 -15.56 -2.78 -0.60
N VAL A 61 -14.33 -2.52 -1.00
CA VAL A 61 -13.22 -3.49 -0.98
C VAL A 61 -12.14 -3.03 0.00
N LEU A 62 -11.46 -3.98 0.61
CA LEU A 62 -10.33 -3.67 1.49
C LEU A 62 -9.05 -3.47 0.67
N ARG A 63 -8.29 -2.43 1.00
CA ARG A 63 -6.97 -2.13 0.43
C ARG A 63 -6.01 -1.67 1.52
N TYR A 64 -4.77 -2.13 1.46
CA TYR A 64 -3.71 -1.60 2.32
C TYR A 64 -3.03 -0.46 1.59
N ILE A 65 -3.25 0.76 2.06
CA ILE A 65 -2.91 1.99 1.33
C ILE A 65 -1.91 2.81 2.14
N ALA A 66 -0.91 3.32 1.44
CA ALA A 66 -0.02 4.35 1.96
C ALA A 66 -0.43 5.71 1.40
N GLU A 67 -0.53 6.72 2.26
CA GLU A 67 -1.01 8.06 1.90
C GLU A 67 -0.08 9.14 2.45
N TRP A 68 -0.01 10.23 1.70
CA TRP A 68 0.62 11.48 2.10
C TRP A 68 -0.35 12.65 1.84
N ASP A 69 -0.66 13.43 2.86
CA ASP A 69 -1.59 14.58 2.77
C ASP A 69 -0.88 15.94 2.65
N GLY A 70 0.42 15.94 2.44
CA GLY A 70 1.27 17.13 2.45
C GLY A 70 1.93 17.41 3.81
N LYS A 71 1.55 16.69 4.88
CA LYS A 71 2.08 16.89 6.24
C LYS A 71 2.40 15.58 6.95
N LYS A 72 1.57 14.55 6.78
CA LYS A 72 1.68 13.26 7.47
C LYS A 72 1.64 12.11 6.48
N ALA A 73 2.54 11.15 6.66
CA ALA A 73 2.50 9.88 5.96
C ALA A 73 1.80 8.84 6.83
N LYS A 74 0.85 8.11 6.25
CA LYS A 74 0.10 7.06 6.93
C LYS A 74 0.02 5.82 6.05
N VAL A 75 0.12 4.64 6.66
CA VAL A 75 -0.05 3.34 6.00
C VAL A 75 -1.06 2.53 6.80
N GLY A 76 -2.06 1.96 6.15
CA GLY A 76 -3.07 1.16 6.85
C GLY A 76 -4.14 0.55 5.96
N LEU A 77 -4.97 -0.29 6.57
CA LEU A 77 -6.08 -0.94 5.91
C LEU A 77 -7.26 0.03 5.75
N LYS A 78 -7.78 0.13 4.52
CA LYS A 78 -8.93 0.99 4.20
C LYS A 78 -10.00 0.25 3.42
N ALA A 79 -11.25 0.53 3.75
CA ALA A 79 -12.39 0.11 2.97
C ALA A 79 -12.73 1.18 1.93
N VAL A 80 -12.44 0.92 0.67
CA VAL A 80 -12.61 1.88 -0.44
C VAL A 80 -13.85 1.54 -1.26
N SER A 81 -14.59 2.58 -1.66
CA SER A 81 -15.78 2.47 -2.49
C SER A 81 -15.44 2.58 -3.99
N LYS A 82 -16.42 2.36 -4.86
CA LYS A 82 -16.24 2.38 -6.33
C LYS A 82 -15.77 3.73 -6.88
N GLU A 83 -16.01 4.82 -6.16
CA GLU A 83 -15.55 6.16 -6.53
C GLU A 83 -14.03 6.33 -6.31
N ASN A 84 -13.44 5.47 -5.48
CA ASN A 84 -12.00 5.50 -5.23
C ASN A 84 -11.27 4.66 -6.28
N GLN A 85 -10.23 5.22 -6.86
CA GLN A 85 -9.45 4.59 -7.93
C GLN A 85 -8.79 3.29 -7.50
N PHE A 86 -8.43 3.13 -6.22
CA PHE A 86 -7.88 1.89 -5.66
C PHE A 86 -8.89 0.75 -5.61
N TYR A 87 -10.19 1.02 -5.79
CA TYR A 87 -11.22 -0.03 -5.85
C TYR A 87 -10.94 -1.04 -6.98
N TYR A 88 -10.51 -0.55 -8.13
CA TYR A 88 -10.31 -1.33 -9.35
C TYR A 88 -8.91 -1.92 -9.49
N GLN A 89 -8.06 -1.79 -8.47
CA GLN A 89 -6.75 -2.41 -8.48
C GLN A 89 -6.88 -3.93 -8.45
N ASN A 90 -6.27 -4.60 -9.41
CA ASN A 90 -6.25 -6.05 -9.52
C ASN A 90 -4.81 -6.58 -9.54
N GLY A 91 -4.65 -7.79 -8.97
CA GLY A 91 -3.41 -8.54 -9.07
C GLY A 91 -2.20 -7.86 -8.43
N ARG A 92 -1.04 -7.98 -9.08
CA ARG A 92 0.28 -7.57 -8.57
C ARG A 92 0.72 -6.18 -9.07
N GLU A 93 -0.18 -5.39 -9.62
CA GLU A 93 0.13 -4.07 -10.14
C GLU A 93 0.46 -3.08 -9.01
N ASN A 94 1.47 -2.26 -9.25
CA ASN A 94 1.65 -1.06 -8.47
C ASN A 94 0.65 -0.01 -8.91
N PHE A 95 0.13 0.73 -7.94
CA PHE A 95 -0.85 1.78 -8.17
C PHE A 95 -0.46 3.02 -7.37
N ILE A 96 -0.29 4.13 -8.05
CA ILE A 96 0.03 5.43 -7.44
C ILE A 96 -1.02 6.43 -7.92
N SER A 97 -1.66 7.12 -6.99
CA SER A 97 -2.59 8.20 -7.26
C SER A 97 -2.01 9.52 -6.75
N ILE A 98 -1.91 10.52 -7.62
CA ILE A 98 -1.30 11.81 -7.32
C ILE A 98 -2.36 12.89 -7.50
N THR A 99 -2.71 13.56 -6.38
CA THR A 99 -3.61 14.70 -6.36
C THR A 99 -2.80 15.98 -6.26
N THR A 100 -2.99 16.90 -7.18
CA THR A 100 -2.33 18.22 -7.20
C THR A 100 -3.36 19.33 -7.40
N LYS A 101 -2.96 20.58 -7.32
CA LYS A 101 -3.85 21.71 -7.68
C LYS A 101 -4.43 21.56 -9.09
N ARG A 102 -3.66 21.03 -10.04
CA ARG A 102 -4.09 20.79 -11.42
C ARG A 102 -4.96 19.54 -11.55
N TYR A 103 -4.59 18.47 -10.88
CA TYR A 103 -5.27 17.18 -10.92
C TYR A 103 -6.08 16.94 -9.64
N ASN A 104 -6.94 17.90 -9.26
CA ASN A 104 -7.72 17.83 -8.03
C ASN A 104 -9.03 17.03 -8.22
N LYS A 105 -9.80 17.38 -9.26
CA LYS A 105 -11.06 16.68 -9.55
C LYS A 105 -10.86 15.27 -10.10
N SER A 106 -9.79 15.07 -10.86
CA SER A 106 -9.37 13.77 -11.43
C SER A 106 -7.89 13.57 -11.16
N PRO A 107 -7.51 12.87 -10.10
CA PRO A 107 -6.12 12.59 -9.77
C PRO A 107 -5.38 11.88 -10.91
N MET A 108 -4.11 12.19 -11.07
CA MET A 108 -3.25 11.45 -11.99
C MET A 108 -2.98 10.06 -11.43
N VAL A 109 -3.15 9.04 -12.25
CA VAL A 109 -2.94 7.63 -11.85
C VAL A 109 -1.81 7.03 -12.67
N ILE A 110 -0.86 6.43 -11.97
CA ILE A 110 0.18 5.60 -12.54
C ILE A 110 -0.10 4.16 -12.13
N LYS A 111 -0.25 3.27 -13.10
CA LYS A 111 -0.57 1.86 -12.89
C LYS A 111 0.32 0.99 -13.78
N GLY A 112 0.88 -0.07 -13.22
CA GLY A 112 1.69 -1.01 -13.98
C GLY A 112 2.36 -2.05 -13.10
N HIS A 113 2.94 -3.05 -13.75
CA HIS A 113 3.74 -4.05 -13.05
C HIS A 113 5.04 -3.43 -12.53
N GLY A 114 5.29 -3.60 -11.24
CA GLY A 114 6.52 -3.12 -10.60
C GLY A 114 7.54 -4.22 -10.31
N ALA A 115 7.16 -5.48 -10.57
CA ALA A 115 8.01 -6.64 -10.35
C ALA A 115 7.70 -7.73 -11.40
N GLY A 116 8.65 -8.61 -11.59
CA GLY A 116 8.61 -9.70 -12.57
C GLY A 116 9.91 -9.75 -13.36
N ALA A 117 10.26 -10.93 -13.90
CA ALA A 117 11.54 -11.12 -14.59
C ALA A 117 11.72 -10.14 -15.76
N GLU A 118 10.70 -9.99 -16.59
CA GLU A 118 10.74 -9.13 -17.78
C GLU A 118 10.87 -7.64 -17.41
N VAL A 119 10.05 -7.16 -16.47
CA VAL A 119 10.08 -5.74 -16.04
C VAL A 119 11.41 -5.40 -15.38
N THR A 120 11.94 -6.31 -14.56
CA THR A 120 13.23 -6.10 -13.89
C THR A 120 14.37 -6.12 -14.89
N ALA A 121 14.40 -7.08 -15.81
CA ALA A 121 15.42 -7.17 -16.85
C ALA A 121 15.40 -5.94 -17.78
N ALA A 122 14.21 -5.48 -18.17
CA ALA A 122 14.05 -4.27 -18.98
C ALA A 122 14.56 -3.01 -18.26
N GLY A 123 14.31 -2.92 -16.93
CA GLY A 123 14.84 -1.84 -16.10
C GLY A 123 16.36 -1.83 -16.04
N ILE A 124 16.98 -2.98 -15.78
CA ILE A 124 18.44 -3.13 -15.75
C ILE A 124 19.05 -2.78 -17.12
N LEU A 125 18.48 -3.32 -18.20
CA LEU A 125 18.96 -3.00 -19.55
C LEU A 125 18.85 -1.50 -19.84
N GLY A 126 17.71 -0.89 -19.48
CA GLY A 126 17.52 0.55 -19.66
C GLY A 126 18.54 1.39 -18.90
N ASP A 127 18.95 0.97 -17.72
CA ASP A 127 19.98 1.67 -16.95
C ASP A 127 21.38 1.49 -17.56
N ILE A 128 21.71 0.29 -18.04
CA ILE A 128 22.98 0.03 -18.76
C ILE A 128 23.09 0.90 -20.02
N LEU A 129 21.99 1.07 -20.76
CA LEU A 129 21.98 1.87 -22.00
C LEU A 129 22.05 3.40 -21.76
N LYS A 130 21.85 3.86 -20.52
CA LYS A 130 21.97 5.28 -20.14
C LYS A 130 23.35 5.65 -19.61
N CYS A 131 24.17 4.68 -19.25
CA CYS A 131 25.56 4.87 -18.86
C CYS A 131 26.48 4.96 -20.09
#